data_76257beb815850c9f7506e71c13b04e1
#
_entry.id   76257beb815850c9f7506e71c13b04e1
#
_cell.length_a   1.000
_cell.length_b   1.000
_cell.length_c   1.000
_cell.angle_alpha   90.00
_cell.angle_beta   90.00
_cell.angle_gamma   90.00
#
_symmetry.space_group_name_H-M   'P 1'
#
loop_
_entity.id
_entity.type
_entity.pdbx_description
1 polymer ?
#
loop_
_entity_poly.entity_id
_entity_poly.type
_entity_poly.pdbx_seq_one_letter_code
_entity_poly.pdbx_strand_id
1 'polypeptide(L)'
;MTAPTGPTGPAGPTGPTGPNVTATNAYAASTKGAAFTVLMSGTNVALPDAQTLSPDITVNGANDTFTVAEAGRYRVSYNINSVTPLTLGARLMVDGTEIEASNVMPQTAPLSRLSNDFLVDLAAGAKVSLQVYGYAGLVTLLPNSIGASLSMVRLS
;
A
#
# COMPACT_ATOMS: atom_id res chain seq x y z
N MET A 1 -11.16 -52.25 50.30
CA MET A 1 -11.05 -52.33 48.83
C MET A 1 -11.42 -50.97 48.21
N THR A 2 -10.55 -50.34 47.48
CA THR A 2 -10.85 -49.06 46.77
C THR A 2 -11.34 -49.39 45.36
N ALA A 3 -12.40 -48.71 44.91
CA ALA A 3 -12.88 -48.86 43.56
C ALA A 3 -11.87 -48.24 42.53
N PRO A 4 -11.69 -48.83 41.36
CA PRO A 4 -10.83 -48.24 40.32
C PRO A 4 -11.40 -46.92 39.87
N THR A 5 -10.52 -45.94 39.68
CA THR A 5 -10.91 -44.64 39.10
C THR A 5 -11.34 -44.83 37.65
N GLY A 6 -12.48 -44.27 37.28
CA GLY A 6 -12.97 -44.34 35.91
C GLY A 6 -12.07 -43.64 34.93
N PRO A 7 -12.14 -43.96 33.62
CA PRO A 7 -11.33 -43.34 32.60
C PRO A 7 -11.58 -41.83 32.52
N THR A 8 -10.52 -41.06 32.24
CA THR A 8 -10.63 -39.62 32.00
C THR A 8 -11.47 -39.37 30.73
N GLY A 9 -12.40 -38.44 30.77
CA GLY A 9 -13.22 -38.08 29.64
C GLY A 9 -12.38 -37.55 28.45
N PRO A 10 -12.92 -37.56 27.24
CA PRO A 10 -12.24 -37.06 26.05
C PRO A 10 -11.93 -35.58 26.18
N ALA A 11 -10.81 -35.13 25.58
CA ALA A 11 -10.48 -33.73 25.49
C ALA A 11 -11.59 -32.95 24.76
N GLY A 12 -11.86 -31.69 25.20
CA GLY A 12 -12.81 -30.82 24.54
C GLY A 12 -12.37 -30.45 23.13
N PRO A 13 -13.29 -29.94 22.29
CA PRO A 13 -12.97 -29.47 20.95
C PRO A 13 -11.98 -28.30 21.00
N THR A 14 -11.10 -28.24 19.99
CA THR A 14 -10.20 -27.09 19.79
C THR A 14 -11.02 -25.82 19.56
N GLY A 15 -10.67 -24.73 20.20
CA GLY A 15 -11.31 -23.43 19.99
C GLY A 15 -11.16 -22.93 18.54
N PRO A 16 -12.01 -22.01 18.11
CA PRO A 16 -11.93 -21.43 16.77
C PRO A 16 -10.59 -20.75 16.54
N THR A 17 -10.08 -20.84 15.30
CA THR A 17 -8.91 -20.09 14.87
C THR A 17 -9.20 -18.59 14.94
N GLY A 18 -8.30 -17.81 15.50
CA GLY A 18 -8.42 -16.34 15.55
C GLY A 18 -8.45 -15.71 14.14
N PRO A 19 -8.92 -14.46 14.03
CA PRO A 19 -8.99 -13.76 12.74
C PRO A 19 -7.59 -13.60 12.12
N ASN A 20 -7.49 -13.86 10.83
CA ASN A 20 -6.27 -13.63 10.05
C ASN A 20 -6.31 -12.22 9.46
N VAL A 21 -5.88 -11.22 10.22
CA VAL A 21 -5.92 -9.81 9.78
C VAL A 21 -5.01 -9.53 8.60
N THR A 22 -3.89 -10.23 8.46
CA THR A 22 -2.95 -10.07 7.35
C THR A 22 -3.48 -10.66 6.03
N ALA A 23 -4.62 -11.35 6.04
CA ALA A 23 -5.32 -11.75 4.83
C ALA A 23 -5.78 -10.53 4.00
N THR A 24 -6.02 -9.38 4.67
CA THR A 24 -6.26 -8.10 4.02
C THR A 24 -4.92 -7.49 3.61
N ASN A 25 -4.62 -7.56 2.34
CA ASN A 25 -3.38 -7.04 1.79
C ASN A 25 -3.52 -6.66 0.32
N ALA A 26 -2.61 -5.81 -0.15
CA ALA A 26 -2.54 -5.40 -1.55
C ALA A 26 -1.09 -5.15 -1.96
N TYR A 27 -0.79 -5.50 -3.19
CA TYR A 27 0.38 -5.07 -3.91
C TYR A 27 -0.02 -4.65 -5.32
N ALA A 28 0.52 -3.53 -5.79
CA ALA A 28 0.35 -3.06 -7.15
C ALA A 28 1.60 -2.34 -7.63
N ALA A 29 1.89 -2.41 -8.91
CA ALA A 29 3.08 -1.81 -9.49
C ALA A 29 2.82 -1.23 -10.88
N SER A 30 3.74 -0.37 -11.33
CA SER A 30 3.91 0.05 -12.71
C SER A 30 5.27 -0.45 -13.19
N THR A 31 5.27 -1.31 -14.22
CA THR A 31 6.48 -2.02 -14.67
C THR A 31 6.81 -1.82 -16.14
N LYS A 32 5.96 -1.10 -16.87
CA LYS A 32 6.05 -0.95 -18.34
C LYS A 32 6.61 0.40 -18.78
N GLY A 33 7.21 1.17 -17.88
CA GLY A 33 7.80 2.45 -18.23
C GLY A 33 6.76 3.55 -18.50
N ALA A 34 5.71 3.62 -17.68
CA ALA A 34 4.68 4.64 -17.83
C ALA A 34 5.27 6.05 -17.77
N ALA A 35 4.80 6.91 -18.68
CA ALA A 35 5.13 8.33 -18.68
C ALA A 35 3.86 9.14 -18.40
N PHE A 36 3.96 10.13 -17.52
CA PHE A 36 2.82 10.98 -17.17
C PHE A 36 3.30 12.38 -16.74
N THR A 37 2.40 13.35 -16.86
CA THR A 37 2.68 14.72 -16.44
C THR A 37 2.36 14.89 -14.97
N VAL A 38 3.31 15.41 -14.20
CA VAL A 38 3.15 15.76 -12.79
C VAL A 38 2.81 17.23 -12.68
N LEU A 39 1.85 17.54 -11.83
CA LEU A 39 1.49 18.92 -11.45
C LEU A 39 2.17 19.26 -10.12
N MET A 40 2.46 20.54 -9.90
CA MET A 40 3.04 21.01 -8.63
C MET A 40 2.21 20.61 -7.41
N SER A 41 0.87 20.67 -7.54
CA SER A 41 -0.07 20.29 -6.47
C SER A 41 -0.14 18.79 -6.20
N GLY A 42 0.31 17.97 -7.14
CA GLY A 42 0.34 16.51 -7.04
C GLY A 42 -0.42 15.80 -8.16
N THR A 43 0.07 14.62 -8.50
CA THR A 43 -0.52 13.73 -9.49
C THR A 43 -0.48 12.30 -8.96
N ASN A 44 -1.61 11.60 -9.00
CA ASN A 44 -1.68 10.21 -8.60
C ASN A 44 -0.89 9.32 -9.57
N VAL A 45 -0.20 8.34 -9.01
CA VAL A 45 0.57 7.37 -9.79
C VAL A 45 -0.29 6.14 -10.07
N ALA A 46 -0.50 5.83 -11.35
CA ALA A 46 -1.19 4.62 -11.75
C ALA A 46 -0.31 3.38 -11.57
N LEU A 47 -0.87 2.32 -11.02
CA LEU A 47 -0.21 1.05 -10.74
C LEU A 47 -0.98 -0.13 -11.40
N PRO A 48 -1.02 -0.19 -12.72
CA PRO A 48 -1.89 -1.14 -13.44
C PRO A 48 -1.32 -2.55 -13.54
N ASP A 49 -0.05 -2.73 -13.23
CA ASP A 49 0.66 -3.99 -13.43
C ASP A 49 0.84 -4.75 -12.11
N ALA A 50 1.12 -6.06 -12.20
CA ALA A 50 1.46 -6.92 -11.07
C ALA A 50 0.53 -6.75 -9.85
N GLN A 51 -0.75 -6.51 -10.08
CA GLN A 51 -1.73 -6.32 -9.00
C GLN A 51 -2.05 -7.66 -8.34
N THR A 52 -1.89 -7.68 -7.02
CA THR A 52 -2.34 -8.75 -6.13
C THR A 52 -3.12 -8.10 -5.00
N LEU A 53 -4.43 -8.21 -5.05
CA LEU A 53 -5.35 -7.58 -4.12
C LEU A 53 -6.16 -8.65 -3.40
N SER A 54 -6.27 -8.55 -2.07
CA SER A 54 -7.25 -9.35 -1.33
C SER A 54 -8.69 -8.90 -1.69
N PRO A 55 -9.70 -9.76 -1.50
CA PRO A 55 -11.08 -9.45 -1.92
C PRO A 55 -11.68 -8.18 -1.28
N ASP A 56 -11.15 -7.75 -0.16
CA ASP A 56 -11.56 -6.58 0.62
C ASP A 56 -10.81 -5.30 0.23
N ILE A 57 -9.93 -5.35 -0.78
CA ILE A 57 -9.29 -4.18 -1.37
C ILE A 57 -9.60 -4.13 -2.85
N THR A 58 -10.11 -3.01 -3.31
CA THR A 58 -10.46 -2.77 -4.71
C THR A 58 -9.67 -1.59 -5.27
N VAL A 59 -9.50 -1.56 -6.58
CA VAL A 59 -8.85 -0.46 -7.31
C VAL A 59 -9.82 0.16 -8.31
N ASN A 60 -9.70 1.46 -8.55
CA ASN A 60 -10.52 2.18 -9.53
C ASN A 60 -10.07 1.88 -10.98
N GLY A 61 -10.86 2.36 -11.97
CA GLY A 61 -10.56 2.14 -13.39
C GLY A 61 -9.26 2.79 -13.88
N ALA A 62 -8.79 3.84 -13.21
CA ALA A 62 -7.51 4.50 -13.50
C ALA A 62 -6.29 3.79 -12.88
N ASN A 63 -6.51 2.77 -12.05
CA ASN A 63 -5.48 2.03 -11.31
C ASN A 63 -4.62 2.88 -10.38
N ASP A 64 -5.15 3.97 -9.86
CA ASP A 64 -4.43 4.95 -9.05
C ASP A 64 -5.03 5.20 -7.67
N THR A 65 -6.18 4.59 -7.36
CA THR A 65 -6.88 4.74 -6.08
C THR A 65 -7.38 3.39 -5.60
N PHE A 66 -6.95 3.01 -4.41
CA PHE A 66 -7.30 1.73 -3.76
C PHE A 66 -8.27 1.99 -2.62
N THR A 67 -9.36 1.25 -2.57
CA THR A 67 -10.34 1.33 -1.48
C THR A 67 -10.20 0.12 -0.59
N VAL A 68 -9.98 0.34 0.72
CA VAL A 68 -9.92 -0.72 1.73
C VAL A 68 -11.28 -0.86 2.40
N ALA A 69 -11.85 -2.05 2.43
CA ALA A 69 -13.14 -2.30 3.07
C ALA A 69 -13.02 -2.41 4.60
N GLU A 70 -11.88 -2.89 5.09
CA GLU A 70 -11.67 -3.19 6.51
C GLU A 70 -10.91 -2.08 7.21
N ALA A 71 -11.47 -1.57 8.30
CA ALA A 71 -10.75 -0.64 9.19
C ALA A 71 -9.62 -1.35 9.93
N GLY A 72 -8.58 -0.62 10.29
CA GLY A 72 -7.48 -1.14 11.09
C GLY A 72 -6.17 -0.43 10.86
N ARG A 73 -5.12 -0.97 11.46
CA ARG A 73 -3.76 -0.49 11.25
C ARG A 73 -3.12 -1.23 10.08
N TYR A 74 -2.56 -0.45 9.17
CA TYR A 74 -1.90 -0.95 7.98
C TYR A 74 -0.42 -0.58 7.98
N ARG A 75 0.43 -1.51 7.60
CA ARG A 75 1.77 -1.21 7.13
C ARG A 75 1.68 -0.90 5.65
N VAL A 76 2.20 0.25 5.26
CA VAL A 76 2.20 0.71 3.87
C VAL A 76 3.63 1.02 3.47
N SER A 77 4.03 0.54 2.31
CA SER A 77 5.31 0.89 1.70
C SER A 77 5.12 1.25 0.23
N TYR A 78 5.91 2.18 -0.26
CA TYR A 78 5.91 2.54 -1.65
C TYR A 78 7.32 2.77 -2.19
N ASN A 79 7.46 2.62 -3.50
CA ASN A 79 8.66 2.94 -4.25
C ASN A 79 8.28 3.70 -5.52
N ILE A 80 9.09 4.70 -5.87
CA ILE A 80 9.03 5.39 -7.16
C ILE A 80 10.45 5.41 -7.74
N ASN A 81 10.60 4.92 -8.95
CA ASN A 81 11.87 4.89 -9.66
C ASN A 81 11.67 5.50 -11.04
N SER A 82 12.31 6.63 -11.30
CA SER A 82 12.28 7.33 -12.58
C SER A 82 13.52 7.04 -13.42
N VAL A 83 13.38 7.14 -14.73
CA VAL A 83 14.50 6.97 -15.68
C VAL A 83 15.53 8.09 -15.49
N THR A 84 15.06 9.30 -15.21
CA THR A 84 15.93 10.46 -14.96
C THR A 84 15.75 10.96 -13.53
N PRO A 85 16.81 11.46 -12.88
CA PRO A 85 16.68 12.12 -11.58
C PRO A 85 15.81 13.38 -11.67
N LEU A 86 14.89 13.55 -10.71
CA LEU A 86 13.94 14.66 -10.66
C LEU A 86 13.85 15.22 -9.24
N THR A 87 13.43 16.49 -9.12
CA THR A 87 13.23 17.18 -7.84
C THR A 87 11.80 17.06 -7.35
N LEU A 88 11.19 15.87 -7.47
CA LEU A 88 9.83 15.61 -7.01
C LEU A 88 9.80 15.00 -5.61
N GLY A 89 8.67 15.16 -4.93
CA GLY A 89 8.34 14.46 -3.70
C GLY A 89 7.30 13.37 -3.94
N ALA A 90 7.11 12.52 -2.94
CA ALA A 90 6.09 11.48 -2.95
C ALA A 90 5.37 11.42 -1.61
N ARG A 91 4.11 11.08 -1.63
CA ARG A 91 3.26 10.98 -0.45
C ARG A 91 2.09 10.03 -0.68
N LEU A 92 1.53 9.54 0.41
CA LEU A 92 0.26 8.82 0.40
C LEU A 92 -0.88 9.78 0.71
N MET A 93 -1.94 9.73 -0.08
CA MET A 93 -3.19 10.44 0.17
C MET A 93 -4.24 9.46 0.63
N VAL A 94 -4.97 9.79 1.68
CA VAL A 94 -6.12 9.03 2.19
C VAL A 94 -7.32 9.95 2.21
N ASP A 95 -8.36 9.62 1.45
CA ASP A 95 -9.57 10.44 1.30
C ASP A 95 -9.27 11.91 0.94
N GLY A 96 -8.25 12.14 0.11
CA GLY A 96 -7.83 13.47 -0.30
C GLY A 96 -6.95 14.22 0.71
N THR A 97 -6.59 13.60 1.83
CA THR A 97 -5.71 14.18 2.86
C THR A 97 -4.34 13.50 2.85
N GLU A 98 -3.28 14.30 2.92
CA GLU A 98 -1.91 13.79 3.03
C GLU A 98 -1.68 13.07 4.35
N ILE A 99 -1.03 11.92 4.28
CA ILE A 99 -0.48 11.24 5.46
C ILE A 99 0.95 11.71 5.67
N GLU A 100 1.16 12.57 6.65
CA GLU A 100 2.45 13.21 6.92
C GLU A 100 3.60 12.21 7.09
N ALA A 101 3.36 11.08 7.78
CA ALA A 101 4.34 10.00 7.94
C ALA A 101 4.78 9.35 6.62
N SER A 102 3.99 9.49 5.56
CA SER A 102 4.30 8.96 4.23
C SER A 102 5.17 9.87 3.39
N ASN A 103 5.32 11.12 3.79
CA ASN A 103 5.86 12.17 2.93
C ASN A 103 7.38 12.07 2.77
N VAL A 104 7.82 11.99 1.53
CA VAL A 104 9.19 12.28 1.10
C VAL A 104 9.13 13.61 0.37
N MET A 105 9.58 14.67 1.01
CA MET A 105 9.54 16.03 0.46
C MET A 105 10.37 16.16 -0.82
N PRO A 106 9.98 17.06 -1.74
CA PRO A 106 10.80 17.41 -2.88
C PRO A 106 12.19 17.85 -2.43
N GLN A 107 13.21 17.25 -3.01
CA GLN A 107 14.60 17.52 -2.66
C GLN A 107 15.18 18.61 -3.57
N THR A 108 16.16 19.38 -3.06
CA THR A 108 16.92 20.33 -3.87
C THR A 108 17.85 19.63 -4.85
N ALA A 109 18.38 18.45 -4.48
CA ALA A 109 19.14 17.60 -5.39
C ALA A 109 18.20 16.61 -6.09
N PRO A 110 18.29 16.44 -7.42
CA PRO A 110 17.47 15.49 -8.14
C PRO A 110 17.69 14.05 -7.67
N LEU A 111 16.61 13.29 -7.49
CA LEU A 111 16.62 11.87 -7.14
C LEU A 111 15.89 11.06 -8.19
N SER A 112 16.39 9.88 -8.49
CA SER A 112 15.72 8.90 -9.36
C SER A 112 14.91 7.88 -8.58
N ARG A 113 15.03 7.85 -7.25
CA ARG A 113 14.33 6.91 -6.38
C ARG A 113 13.78 7.61 -5.15
N LEU A 114 12.49 7.36 -4.89
CA LEU A 114 11.79 7.74 -3.67
C LEU A 114 11.15 6.50 -3.07
N SER A 115 11.25 6.33 -1.76
CA SER A 115 10.61 5.23 -1.05
C SER A 115 10.33 5.59 0.39
N ASN A 116 9.27 4.99 0.94
CA ASN A 116 8.96 5.09 2.37
C ASN A 116 8.22 3.83 2.84
N ASP A 117 8.30 3.57 4.13
CA ASP A 117 7.64 2.47 4.82
C ASP A 117 7.13 2.99 6.18
N PHE A 118 5.84 2.91 6.43
CA PHE A 118 5.21 3.51 7.59
C PHE A 118 3.94 2.77 8.01
N LEU A 119 3.43 3.12 9.18
CA LEU A 119 2.15 2.62 9.71
C LEU A 119 1.10 3.73 9.61
N VAL A 120 -0.13 3.34 9.29
CA VAL A 120 -1.27 4.24 9.23
C VAL A 120 -2.54 3.51 9.67
N ASP A 121 -3.39 4.21 10.42
CA ASP A 121 -4.73 3.71 10.74
C ASP A 121 -5.69 4.15 9.64
N LEU A 122 -6.38 3.19 9.01
CA LEU A 122 -7.34 3.42 7.94
C LEU A 122 -8.75 3.08 8.43
N ALA A 123 -9.71 3.92 8.08
CA ALA A 123 -11.12 3.64 8.29
C ALA A 123 -11.66 2.69 7.21
N ALA A 124 -12.75 2.00 7.51
CA ALA A 124 -13.47 1.23 6.50
C ALA A 124 -13.92 2.14 5.36
N GLY A 125 -13.69 1.73 4.12
CA GLY A 125 -13.98 2.51 2.92
C GLY A 125 -12.95 3.59 2.57
N ALA A 126 -11.84 3.68 3.29
CA ALA A 126 -10.78 4.65 3.00
C ALA A 126 -10.20 4.47 1.59
N LYS A 127 -10.02 5.59 0.90
CA LYS A 127 -9.45 5.64 -0.46
C LYS A 127 -8.00 6.09 -0.38
N VAL A 128 -7.11 5.21 -0.82
CA VAL A 128 -5.65 5.37 -0.72
C VAL A 128 -5.07 5.57 -2.10
N SER A 129 -4.27 6.61 -2.29
CA SER A 129 -3.54 6.86 -3.53
C SER A 129 -2.09 7.26 -3.26
N LEU A 130 -1.18 6.78 -4.10
CA LEU A 130 0.21 7.21 -4.14
C LEU A 130 0.31 8.43 -5.04
N GLN A 131 0.85 9.52 -4.52
CA GLN A 131 0.93 10.79 -5.24
C GLN A 131 2.37 11.29 -5.30
N VAL A 132 2.78 11.79 -6.45
CA VAL A 132 4.01 12.57 -6.63
C VAL A 132 3.65 14.05 -6.79
N TYR A 133 4.51 14.95 -6.30
CA TYR A 133 4.21 16.38 -6.24
C TYR A 133 5.48 17.26 -6.22
N GLY A 134 5.29 18.55 -6.25
CA GLY A 134 6.40 19.52 -6.11
C GLY A 134 7.28 19.62 -7.34
N TYR A 135 6.83 19.11 -8.47
CA TYR A 135 7.48 19.19 -9.78
C TYR A 135 6.41 19.42 -10.85
N ALA A 136 6.73 20.15 -11.87
CA ALA A 136 5.83 20.39 -13.01
C ALA A 136 6.52 19.92 -14.28
N GLY A 137 6.08 18.80 -14.84
CA GLY A 137 6.65 18.26 -16.05
C GLY A 137 6.46 16.77 -16.21
N LEU A 138 7.08 16.21 -17.24
CA LEU A 138 6.99 14.80 -17.58
C LEU A 138 7.86 13.94 -16.66
N VAL A 139 7.29 12.87 -16.13
CA VAL A 139 8.00 11.81 -15.41
C VAL A 139 7.86 10.52 -16.20
N THR A 140 8.97 9.82 -16.40
CA THR A 140 8.99 8.49 -17.00
C THR A 140 9.52 7.50 -15.98
N LEU A 141 8.70 6.51 -15.65
CA LEU A 141 9.06 5.43 -14.72
C LEU A 141 9.95 4.39 -15.41
N LEU A 142 10.74 3.64 -14.64
CA LEU A 142 11.59 2.58 -15.16
C LEU A 142 10.74 1.51 -15.87
N PRO A 143 11.09 1.12 -17.11
CA PRO A 143 10.51 -0.04 -17.79
C PRO A 143 11.18 -1.35 -17.34
N ASN A 144 10.47 -2.46 -17.55
CA ASN A 144 10.97 -3.82 -17.29
C ASN A 144 11.50 -4.04 -15.86
N SER A 145 11.01 -3.25 -14.92
CA SER A 145 11.38 -3.23 -13.50
C SER A 145 10.28 -2.53 -12.72
N ILE A 146 10.46 -2.39 -11.41
CA ILE A 146 9.54 -1.60 -10.59
C ILE A 146 9.78 -0.11 -10.85
N GLY A 147 8.96 0.49 -11.68
CA GLY A 147 8.91 1.94 -11.88
C GLY A 147 8.19 2.65 -10.76
N ALA A 148 7.10 2.06 -10.26
CA ALA A 148 6.42 2.47 -9.05
C ALA A 148 5.74 1.25 -8.42
N SER A 149 5.59 1.24 -7.11
CA SER A 149 4.85 0.20 -6.40
C SER A 149 4.22 0.73 -5.12
N LEU A 150 3.14 0.08 -4.71
CA LEU A 150 2.46 0.30 -3.45
C LEU A 150 2.14 -1.06 -2.84
N SER A 151 2.47 -1.24 -1.57
CA SER A 151 2.14 -2.42 -0.78
C SER A 151 1.40 -2.00 0.48
N MET A 152 0.34 -2.71 0.81
CA MET A 152 -0.45 -2.50 2.02
C MET A 152 -0.71 -3.85 2.69
N VAL A 153 -0.50 -3.95 4.00
CA VAL A 153 -0.82 -5.13 4.79
C VAL A 153 -1.50 -4.69 6.08
N ARG A 154 -2.68 -5.22 6.34
CA ARG A 154 -3.40 -4.96 7.60
C ARG A 154 -2.74 -5.73 8.74
N LEU A 155 -2.55 -5.06 9.87
CA LEU A 155 -1.89 -5.62 11.06
C LEU A 155 -2.84 -5.84 12.24
N SER A 156 -3.97 -5.13 12.27
CA SER A 156 -4.98 -5.27 13.34
C SER A 156 -6.36 -4.86 12.86
#